data_75b51ff6e127dd948bcd78eaa7010695
#
_entry.id   75b51ff6e127dd948bcd78eaa7010695
#
_cell.length_a   1.000
_cell.length_b   1.000
_cell.length_c   1.000
_cell.angle_alpha   90.00
_cell.angle_beta   90.00
_cell.angle_gamma   90.00
#
_symmetry.space_group_name_H-M   'P 1'
#
loop_
_entity.id
_entity.type
_entity.pdbx_description
1 polymer ?
#
loop_
_entity_poly.entity_id
_entity_poly.type
_entity_poly.pdbx_seq_one_letter_code
_entity_poly.pdbx_strand_id
1 'polypeptide(L)'
;MVEIKSQDATLPSGLTLHYHEAGVGNDNTVVMLHGGGPGASAWSNFSRNIEAFAEDFHVIAVDQPGFGKSSKPTEHGQYFTHSAGALHELFDVLGVDKAHLLGNSLGGGTAVRFALDFPERAGRLVLMGPGGLSINVFAPDPTEGVQKLGQFGAPPGPTKEKLEAFLRTMVYDQSLITEELLEERFAAASAPESMAAMKAMGKSFSQPETFEEGLLWREAYKLRQRVLLIWGREDRVNPLDGALVALKLIPRAQLHVFGRCGHWAQLEKFEEFNSITRDFLVG
;
A
#
# COMPACT_ATOMS: atom_id res chain seq x y z
N MET A 1 -16.51 11.04 -18.13
CA MET A 1 -16.18 10.22 -16.94
C MET A 1 -15.59 8.91 -17.43
N VAL A 2 -14.46 8.51 -16.91
CA VAL A 2 -13.84 7.22 -17.23
C VAL A 2 -14.66 6.11 -16.57
N GLU A 3 -14.95 5.03 -17.31
CA GLU A 3 -15.63 3.86 -16.73
C GLU A 3 -14.66 3.12 -15.81
N ILE A 4 -15.03 2.93 -14.54
CA ILE A 4 -14.28 2.13 -13.58
C ILE A 4 -15.05 0.84 -13.33
N LYS A 5 -14.45 -0.30 -13.68
CA LYS A 5 -15.04 -1.63 -13.48
C LYS A 5 -14.53 -2.25 -12.19
N SER A 6 -15.43 -2.85 -11.42
CA SER A 6 -15.14 -3.61 -10.19
C SER A 6 -15.24 -5.09 -10.54
N GLN A 7 -14.17 -5.86 -10.37
CA GLN A 7 -14.02 -7.22 -10.88
C GLN A 7 -13.30 -8.12 -9.87
N ASP A 8 -13.49 -9.43 -10.02
CA ASP A 8 -12.81 -10.45 -9.23
C ASP A 8 -12.00 -11.35 -10.17
N ALA A 9 -10.79 -11.74 -9.74
CA ALA A 9 -9.94 -12.70 -10.41
C ALA A 9 -9.64 -13.87 -9.48
N THR A 10 -9.95 -15.10 -9.91
CA THR A 10 -9.54 -16.31 -9.19
C THR A 10 -8.15 -16.72 -9.65
N LEU A 11 -7.22 -16.80 -8.72
CA LEU A 11 -5.82 -17.12 -8.94
C LEU A 11 -5.56 -18.63 -8.94
N PRO A 12 -4.49 -19.11 -9.57
CA PRO A 12 -4.07 -20.53 -9.51
C PRO A 12 -3.88 -21.07 -8.08
N SER A 13 -3.44 -20.23 -7.15
CA SER A 13 -3.34 -20.55 -5.70
C SER A 13 -4.68 -20.78 -5.01
N GLY A 14 -5.82 -20.48 -5.68
CA GLY A 14 -7.16 -20.57 -5.11
C GLY A 14 -7.62 -19.27 -4.41
N LEU A 15 -6.77 -18.26 -4.29
CA LEU A 15 -7.19 -16.95 -3.81
C LEU A 15 -8.06 -16.26 -4.86
N THR A 16 -9.00 -15.44 -4.41
CA THR A 16 -9.71 -14.48 -5.26
C THR A 16 -9.24 -13.08 -4.89
N LEU A 17 -8.74 -12.33 -5.87
CA LEU A 17 -8.43 -10.92 -5.70
C LEU A 17 -9.50 -10.07 -6.37
N HIS A 18 -10.01 -9.12 -5.61
CA HIS A 18 -10.87 -8.05 -6.10
C HIS A 18 -10.01 -6.89 -6.60
N TYR A 19 -10.41 -6.27 -7.70
CA TYR A 19 -9.71 -5.10 -8.23
C TYR A 19 -10.68 -4.16 -8.96
N HIS A 20 -10.24 -2.91 -9.07
CA HIS A 20 -10.88 -1.91 -9.90
C HIS A 20 -10.02 -1.67 -11.13
N GLU A 21 -10.65 -1.62 -12.31
CA GLU A 21 -9.98 -1.47 -13.59
C GLU A 21 -10.53 -0.26 -14.34
N ALA A 22 -9.64 0.52 -14.93
CA ALA A 22 -9.99 1.68 -15.75
C ALA A 22 -8.93 1.97 -16.81
N GLY A 23 -9.27 2.74 -17.85
CA GLY A 23 -8.30 3.13 -18.88
C GLY A 23 -7.81 1.97 -19.74
N VAL A 24 -8.61 0.90 -19.89
CA VAL A 24 -8.28 -0.24 -20.76
C VAL A 24 -8.04 0.24 -22.19
N GLY A 25 -6.90 -0.16 -22.78
CA GLY A 25 -6.47 0.25 -24.10
C GLY A 25 -5.31 1.25 -24.10
N ASN A 26 -4.96 1.80 -22.94
CA ASN A 26 -3.70 2.55 -22.81
C ASN A 26 -2.50 1.60 -22.80
N ASP A 27 -1.40 2.01 -23.40
CA ASP A 27 -0.19 1.19 -23.60
C ASP A 27 0.55 0.85 -22.31
N ASN A 28 0.49 1.73 -21.31
CA ASN A 28 1.20 1.57 -20.04
C ASN A 28 0.24 1.19 -18.91
N THR A 29 0.55 0.11 -18.21
CA THR A 29 -0.23 -0.34 -17.05
C THR A 29 0.36 0.20 -15.75
N VAL A 30 -0.50 0.69 -14.87
CA VAL A 30 -0.18 1.07 -13.48
C VAL A 30 -1.02 0.23 -12.53
N VAL A 31 -0.36 -0.51 -11.64
CA VAL A 31 -1.02 -1.25 -10.56
C VAL A 31 -0.90 -0.47 -9.26
N MET A 32 -2.03 -0.22 -8.61
CA MET A 32 -2.14 0.53 -7.36
C MET A 32 -2.38 -0.42 -6.18
N LEU A 33 -1.53 -0.33 -5.15
CA LEU A 33 -1.51 -1.19 -3.96
C LEU A 33 -1.70 -0.35 -2.70
N HIS A 34 -2.81 -0.55 -2.02
CA HIS A 34 -3.21 0.24 -0.85
C HIS A 34 -2.44 -0.07 0.44
N GLY A 35 -2.55 0.78 1.44
CA GLY A 35 -1.97 0.58 2.77
C GLY A 35 -2.71 -0.45 3.63
N GLY A 36 -2.08 -0.90 4.72
CA GLY A 36 -2.54 -2.01 5.57
C GLY A 36 -3.41 -1.64 6.77
N GLY A 37 -4.02 -0.46 6.81
CA GLY A 37 -4.84 -0.05 7.95
C GLY A 37 -6.20 -0.77 8.02
N PRO A 38 -6.85 -0.79 9.21
CA PRO A 38 -8.15 -1.42 9.38
C PRO A 38 -9.19 -0.92 8.39
N GLY A 39 -9.89 -1.84 7.72
CA GLY A 39 -10.91 -1.55 6.71
C GLY A 39 -10.37 -0.94 5.40
N ALA A 40 -9.06 -1.01 5.14
CA ALA A 40 -8.47 -0.53 3.89
C ALA A 40 -8.95 -1.35 2.69
N SER A 41 -9.02 -0.69 1.54
CA SER A 41 -9.27 -1.26 0.24
C SER A 41 -8.61 -0.40 -0.85
N ALA A 42 -8.52 -0.92 -2.06
CA ALA A 42 -8.09 -0.14 -3.21
C ALA A 42 -8.98 1.09 -3.41
N TRP A 43 -10.28 0.91 -3.27
CA TRP A 43 -11.26 1.99 -3.42
C TRP A 43 -11.07 3.09 -2.39
N SER A 44 -10.99 2.73 -1.10
CA SER A 44 -10.83 3.72 -0.02
C SER A 44 -9.51 4.50 -0.09
N ASN A 45 -8.49 3.95 -0.75
CA ASN A 45 -7.19 4.61 -0.91
C ASN A 45 -7.03 5.39 -2.21
N PHE A 46 -7.63 4.90 -3.31
CA PHE A 46 -7.27 5.38 -4.66
C PHE A 46 -8.46 5.74 -5.55
N SER A 47 -9.72 5.75 -5.08
CA SER A 47 -10.88 6.00 -5.95
C SER A 47 -10.71 7.22 -6.86
N ARG A 48 -10.25 8.35 -6.32
CA ARG A 48 -10.00 9.58 -7.09
C ARG A 48 -8.76 9.46 -7.99
N ASN A 49 -7.72 8.74 -7.54
CA ASN A 49 -6.49 8.55 -8.33
C ASN A 49 -6.73 7.61 -9.52
N ILE A 50 -7.58 6.56 -9.37
CA ILE A 50 -7.96 5.67 -10.48
C ILE A 50 -8.49 6.49 -11.65
N GLU A 51 -9.47 7.38 -11.42
CA GLU A 51 -10.05 8.23 -12.45
C GLU A 51 -8.99 9.13 -13.09
N ALA A 52 -8.17 9.79 -12.25
CA ALA A 52 -7.14 10.70 -12.72
C ALA A 52 -6.06 10.01 -13.58
N PHE A 53 -5.62 8.82 -13.21
CA PHE A 53 -4.58 8.08 -13.94
C PHE A 53 -5.11 7.35 -15.18
N ALA A 54 -6.38 7.00 -15.22
CA ALA A 54 -7.00 6.26 -16.32
C ALA A 54 -7.07 7.04 -17.64
N GLU A 55 -6.78 8.34 -17.62
CA GLU A 55 -6.62 9.15 -18.83
C GLU A 55 -5.38 8.73 -19.64
N ASP A 56 -4.29 8.33 -18.98
CA ASP A 56 -3.00 8.05 -19.60
C ASP A 56 -2.54 6.60 -19.44
N PHE A 57 -3.12 5.87 -18.48
CA PHE A 57 -2.69 4.54 -18.10
C PHE A 57 -3.84 3.53 -18.06
N HIS A 58 -3.54 2.28 -18.35
CA HIS A 58 -4.38 1.17 -17.91
C HIS A 58 -4.16 0.96 -16.40
N VAL A 59 -5.17 1.30 -15.60
CA VAL A 59 -5.10 1.28 -14.13
C VAL A 59 -5.75 0.02 -13.58
N ILE A 60 -5.03 -0.68 -12.71
CA ILE A 60 -5.52 -1.83 -11.95
C ILE A 60 -5.27 -1.55 -10.46
N ALA A 61 -6.31 -1.23 -9.71
CA ALA A 61 -6.23 -0.98 -8.28
C ALA A 61 -6.71 -2.21 -7.50
N VAL A 62 -5.80 -2.88 -6.78
CA VAL A 62 -6.02 -4.21 -6.22
C VAL A 62 -6.33 -4.13 -4.73
N ASP A 63 -7.39 -4.80 -4.29
CA ASP A 63 -7.57 -5.17 -2.89
C ASP A 63 -6.57 -6.28 -2.57
N GLN A 64 -5.55 -5.98 -1.76
CA GLN A 64 -4.53 -6.97 -1.40
C GLN A 64 -5.11 -8.13 -0.57
N PRO A 65 -4.47 -9.32 -0.53
CA PRO A 65 -4.93 -10.43 0.30
C PRO A 65 -5.17 -10.00 1.75
N GLY A 66 -6.32 -10.36 2.30
CA GLY A 66 -6.73 -9.96 3.66
C GLY A 66 -7.56 -8.68 3.74
N PHE A 67 -7.73 -7.95 2.62
CA PHE A 67 -8.39 -6.64 2.60
C PHE A 67 -9.55 -6.57 1.61
N GLY A 68 -10.37 -5.53 1.75
CA GLY A 68 -11.46 -5.21 0.86
C GLY A 68 -12.37 -6.40 0.58
N LYS A 69 -12.61 -6.70 -0.68
CA LYS A 69 -13.40 -7.85 -1.14
C LYS A 69 -12.55 -9.07 -1.51
N SER A 70 -11.22 -8.96 -1.45
CA SER A 70 -10.30 -10.07 -1.69
C SER A 70 -10.37 -11.13 -0.62
N SER A 71 -9.91 -12.35 -0.95
CA SER A 71 -9.73 -13.47 -0.01
C SER A 71 -8.98 -13.05 1.25
N LYS A 72 -9.36 -13.60 2.39
CA LYS A 72 -8.83 -13.27 3.72
C LYS A 72 -8.08 -14.45 4.34
N PRO A 73 -6.90 -14.81 3.79
CA PRO A 73 -6.11 -15.92 4.32
C PRO A 73 -5.64 -15.61 5.75
N THR A 74 -5.70 -16.62 6.60
CA THR A 74 -5.24 -16.55 8.00
C THR A 74 -3.93 -17.31 8.21
N GLU A 75 -3.48 -18.02 7.18
CA GLU A 75 -2.21 -18.78 7.16
C GLU A 75 -1.42 -18.37 5.92
N HIS A 76 -0.28 -17.78 6.13
CA HIS A 76 0.70 -17.39 5.11
C HIS A 76 2.05 -17.15 5.79
N GLY A 77 3.13 -17.18 5.03
CA GLY A 77 4.45 -16.79 5.49
C GLY A 77 4.58 -15.28 5.70
N GLN A 78 5.69 -14.70 5.28
CA GLN A 78 5.85 -13.25 5.32
C GLN A 78 4.85 -12.56 4.36
N TYR A 79 4.16 -11.53 4.87
CA TYR A 79 3.04 -10.92 4.14
C TYR A 79 3.44 -10.32 2.78
N PHE A 80 4.58 -9.62 2.70
CA PHE A 80 5.02 -9.01 1.44
C PHE A 80 5.28 -10.06 0.36
N THR A 81 5.91 -11.18 0.73
CA THR A 81 6.16 -12.30 -0.18
C THR A 81 4.86 -12.96 -0.62
N HIS A 82 3.95 -13.19 0.31
CA HIS A 82 2.63 -13.73 0.00
C HIS A 82 1.83 -12.81 -0.95
N SER A 83 1.78 -11.51 -0.65
CA SER A 83 1.04 -10.55 -1.46
C SER A 83 1.70 -10.32 -2.84
N ALA A 84 3.03 -10.31 -2.92
CA ALA A 84 3.76 -10.23 -4.18
C ALA A 84 3.54 -11.47 -5.07
N GLY A 85 3.51 -12.66 -4.48
CA GLY A 85 3.17 -13.90 -5.19
C GLY A 85 1.74 -13.87 -5.75
N ALA A 86 0.76 -13.44 -4.95
CA ALA A 86 -0.62 -13.27 -5.41
C ALA A 86 -0.73 -12.23 -6.53
N LEU A 87 0.03 -11.13 -6.44
CA LEU A 87 0.08 -10.12 -7.49
C LEU A 87 0.70 -10.67 -8.79
N HIS A 88 1.73 -11.52 -8.69
CA HIS A 88 2.32 -12.19 -9.84
C HIS A 88 1.30 -13.10 -10.55
N GLU A 89 0.57 -13.92 -9.81
CA GLU A 89 -0.49 -14.74 -10.36
C GLU A 89 -1.61 -13.88 -11.00
N LEU A 90 -1.95 -12.74 -10.38
CA LEU A 90 -2.93 -11.81 -10.95
C LEU A 90 -2.46 -11.28 -12.31
N PHE A 91 -1.18 -10.93 -12.45
CA PHE A 91 -0.63 -10.47 -13.73
C PHE A 91 -0.81 -11.56 -14.80
N ASP A 92 -0.56 -12.83 -14.47
CA ASP A 92 -0.74 -13.93 -15.41
C ASP A 92 -2.20 -14.10 -15.82
N VAL A 93 -3.14 -14.04 -14.84
CA VAL A 93 -4.59 -14.16 -15.10
C VAL A 93 -5.12 -13.03 -15.99
N LEU A 94 -4.60 -11.81 -15.78
CA LEU A 94 -5.02 -10.63 -16.55
C LEU A 94 -4.23 -10.41 -17.84
N GLY A 95 -3.22 -11.23 -18.13
CA GLY A 95 -2.35 -11.05 -19.29
C GLY A 95 -1.50 -9.79 -19.24
N VAL A 96 -1.13 -9.34 -18.03
CA VAL A 96 -0.26 -8.18 -17.82
C VAL A 96 1.19 -8.64 -17.79
N ASP A 97 1.94 -8.40 -18.84
CA ASP A 97 3.36 -8.78 -18.89
C ASP A 97 4.22 -7.94 -17.94
N LYS A 98 3.96 -6.65 -17.90
CA LYS A 98 4.72 -5.68 -17.10
C LYS A 98 3.86 -4.50 -16.71
N ALA A 99 4.02 -4.01 -15.46
CA ALA A 99 3.33 -2.80 -15.01
C ALA A 99 4.24 -1.92 -14.13
N HIS A 100 3.94 -0.63 -14.10
CA HIS A 100 4.40 0.27 -13.04
C HIS A 100 3.64 -0.05 -11.75
N LEU A 101 4.31 0.05 -10.60
CA LEU A 101 3.69 -0.21 -9.31
C LEU A 101 3.65 1.07 -8.48
N LEU A 102 2.47 1.41 -8.00
CA LEU A 102 2.22 2.54 -7.12
C LEU A 102 1.71 1.99 -5.79
N GLY A 103 2.49 2.10 -4.73
CA GLY A 103 2.18 1.47 -3.46
C GLY A 103 2.27 2.42 -2.26
N ASN A 104 1.24 2.43 -1.42
CA ASN A 104 1.24 3.12 -0.14
C ASN A 104 1.54 2.14 1.00
N SER A 105 2.46 2.48 1.89
CA SER A 105 2.68 1.74 3.14
C SER A 105 2.89 0.23 2.91
N LEU A 106 1.96 -0.62 3.36
CA LEU A 106 1.95 -2.06 3.12
C LEU A 106 2.04 -2.38 1.62
N GLY A 107 1.27 -1.68 0.79
CA GLY A 107 1.32 -1.83 -0.66
C GLY A 107 2.65 -1.41 -1.26
N GLY A 108 3.33 -0.45 -0.64
CA GLY A 108 4.71 -0.10 -1.00
C GLY A 108 5.68 -1.24 -0.74
N GLY A 109 5.55 -1.92 0.40
CA GLY A 109 6.34 -3.12 0.70
C GLY A 109 6.06 -4.28 -0.27
N THR A 110 4.78 -4.51 -0.60
CA THR A 110 4.39 -5.50 -1.63
C THR A 110 5.01 -5.17 -2.98
N ALA A 111 4.98 -3.89 -3.41
CA ALA A 111 5.59 -3.44 -4.67
C ALA A 111 7.11 -3.68 -4.69
N VAL A 112 7.79 -3.41 -3.59
CA VAL A 112 9.24 -3.67 -3.44
C VAL A 112 9.53 -5.16 -3.51
N ARG A 113 8.81 -6.00 -2.76
CA ARG A 113 8.99 -7.46 -2.79
C ARG A 113 8.74 -8.01 -4.19
N PHE A 114 7.65 -7.57 -4.84
CA PHE A 114 7.37 -7.94 -6.22
C PHE A 114 8.53 -7.58 -7.17
N ALA A 115 9.07 -6.38 -7.07
CA ALA A 115 10.17 -5.94 -7.94
C ALA A 115 11.50 -6.66 -7.66
N LEU A 116 11.70 -7.17 -6.45
CA LEU A 116 12.86 -7.99 -6.09
C LEU A 116 12.71 -9.42 -6.63
N ASP A 117 11.52 -10.02 -6.54
CA ASP A 117 11.27 -11.40 -6.94
C ASP A 117 11.00 -11.56 -8.44
N PHE A 118 10.34 -10.56 -9.04
CA PHE A 118 9.92 -10.56 -10.45
C PHE A 118 10.39 -9.30 -11.18
N PRO A 119 11.70 -9.03 -11.22
CA PRO A 119 12.24 -7.75 -11.70
C PRO A 119 11.87 -7.42 -13.14
N GLU A 120 11.63 -8.40 -13.99
CA GLU A 120 11.25 -8.23 -15.40
C GLU A 120 9.78 -7.77 -15.53
N ARG A 121 8.93 -8.13 -14.56
CA ARG A 121 7.51 -7.79 -14.53
C ARG A 121 7.23 -6.42 -13.91
N ALA A 122 8.22 -5.86 -13.17
CA ALA A 122 8.12 -4.56 -12.53
C ALA A 122 8.69 -3.46 -13.42
N GLY A 123 7.86 -2.46 -13.70
CA GLY A 123 8.27 -1.21 -14.32
C GLY A 123 8.89 -0.23 -13.31
N ARG A 124 8.52 1.04 -13.37
CA ARG A 124 8.90 2.04 -12.35
C ARG A 124 8.08 1.86 -11.09
N LEU A 125 8.65 2.23 -9.94
CA LEU A 125 7.99 2.15 -8.64
C LEU A 125 7.72 3.55 -8.09
N VAL A 126 6.50 3.80 -7.64
CA VAL A 126 6.13 5.00 -6.85
C VAL A 126 5.72 4.51 -5.47
N LEU A 127 6.49 4.86 -4.45
CA LEU A 127 6.37 4.30 -3.12
C LEU A 127 6.10 5.41 -2.09
N MET A 128 4.91 5.38 -1.48
CA MET A 128 4.49 6.35 -0.47
C MET A 128 4.68 5.74 0.92
N GLY A 129 5.62 6.26 1.71
CA GLY A 129 5.90 5.78 3.06
C GLY A 129 5.97 4.25 3.14
N PRO A 130 6.76 3.54 2.30
CA PRO A 130 6.67 2.10 2.10
C PRO A 130 7.04 1.31 3.34
N GLY A 131 6.25 0.29 3.68
CA GLY A 131 6.58 -0.70 4.70
C GLY A 131 7.81 -1.52 4.34
N GLY A 132 8.58 -1.93 5.34
CA GLY A 132 9.79 -2.74 5.15
C GLY A 132 11.01 -1.98 4.62
N LEU A 133 10.84 -0.76 4.11
CA LEU A 133 11.95 0.12 3.68
C LEU A 133 12.32 1.19 4.70
N SER A 134 11.43 1.54 5.62
CA SER A 134 11.70 2.54 6.65
C SER A 134 12.39 1.92 7.86
N ILE A 135 13.38 2.65 8.38
CA ILE A 135 13.98 2.39 9.69
C ILE A 135 13.76 3.64 10.52
N ASN A 136 13.23 3.50 11.74
CA ASN A 136 13.11 4.63 12.64
C ASN A 136 14.50 4.99 13.19
N VAL A 137 15.00 6.16 12.79
CA VAL A 137 16.32 6.66 13.23
C VAL A 137 16.17 7.60 14.42
N PHE A 138 15.18 8.49 14.37
CA PHE A 138 14.92 9.49 15.41
C PHE A 138 13.54 9.36 16.04
N ALA A 139 12.60 8.69 15.35
CA ALA A 139 11.26 8.49 15.85
C ALA A 139 11.20 7.34 16.88
N PRO A 140 10.23 7.36 17.79
CA PRO A 140 9.97 6.22 18.68
C PRO A 140 9.67 4.93 17.91
N ASP A 141 10.07 3.79 18.47
CA ASP A 141 9.72 2.48 17.96
C ASP A 141 8.99 1.67 19.06
N PRO A 142 7.72 1.25 18.85
CA PRO A 142 6.89 1.53 17.67
C PRO A 142 6.47 3.01 17.57
N THR A 143 6.25 3.47 16.34
CA THR A 143 5.74 4.83 16.06
C THR A 143 4.32 5.03 16.56
N GLU A 144 3.86 6.29 16.64
CA GLU A 144 2.49 6.60 17.09
C GLU A 144 1.43 5.84 16.27
N GLY A 145 1.54 5.87 14.95
CA GLY A 145 0.61 5.17 14.06
C GLY A 145 0.62 3.66 14.26
N VAL A 146 1.80 3.05 14.40
CA VAL A 146 1.93 1.59 14.64
C VAL A 146 1.36 1.22 16.03
N GLN A 147 1.56 2.05 17.05
CA GLN A 147 0.94 1.85 18.37
C GLN A 147 -0.60 1.87 18.28
N LYS A 148 -1.17 2.88 17.61
CA LYS A 148 -2.63 2.99 17.43
C LYS A 148 -3.19 1.84 16.59
N LEU A 149 -2.48 1.41 15.55
CA LEU A 149 -2.84 0.23 14.75
C LEU A 149 -2.93 -1.02 15.63
N GLY A 150 -1.92 -1.28 16.46
CA GLY A 150 -1.90 -2.41 17.39
C GLY A 150 -3.01 -2.36 18.43
N GLN A 151 -3.44 -1.16 18.85
CA GLN A 151 -4.52 -0.96 19.79
C GLN A 151 -5.91 -1.27 19.21
N PHE A 152 -6.10 -1.21 17.89
CA PHE A 152 -7.41 -1.42 17.28
C PHE A 152 -8.02 -2.77 17.65
N GLY A 153 -7.28 -3.85 17.50
CA GLY A 153 -7.75 -5.20 17.84
C GLY A 153 -7.52 -5.63 19.29
N ALA A 154 -6.89 -4.78 20.13
CA ALA A 154 -6.61 -5.11 21.52
C ALA A 154 -7.89 -5.14 22.37
N PRO A 155 -7.93 -5.91 23.50
CA PRO A 155 -9.10 -5.95 24.38
C PRO A 155 -9.63 -4.55 24.74
N PRO A 156 -10.94 -4.36 24.84
CA PRO A 156 -12.04 -5.34 24.71
C PRO A 156 -12.42 -5.68 23.25
N GLY A 157 -11.68 -5.24 22.24
CA GLY A 157 -11.92 -5.44 20.82
C GLY A 157 -11.93 -4.12 20.05
N PRO A 158 -12.29 -4.15 18.74
CA PRO A 158 -12.33 -2.96 17.90
C PRO A 158 -13.45 -2.01 18.32
N THR A 159 -13.18 -0.71 18.29
CA THR A 159 -14.18 0.36 18.44
C THR A 159 -13.93 1.46 17.43
N LYS A 160 -14.95 2.31 17.16
CA LYS A 160 -14.82 3.45 16.28
C LYS A 160 -13.79 4.45 16.79
N GLU A 161 -13.73 4.69 18.09
CA GLU A 161 -12.78 5.61 18.73
C GLU A 161 -11.33 5.13 18.52
N LYS A 162 -11.08 3.81 18.58
CA LYS A 162 -9.76 3.24 18.31
C LYS A 162 -9.40 3.39 16.83
N LEU A 163 -10.36 3.17 15.93
CA LEU A 163 -10.16 3.39 14.50
C LEU A 163 -9.87 4.86 14.20
N GLU A 164 -10.68 5.76 14.75
CA GLU A 164 -10.50 7.21 14.58
C GLU A 164 -9.12 7.65 15.08
N ALA A 165 -8.72 7.19 16.28
CA ALA A 165 -7.41 7.48 16.83
C ALA A 165 -6.26 7.03 15.92
N PHE A 166 -6.40 5.88 15.25
CA PHE A 166 -5.46 5.43 14.24
C PHE A 166 -5.51 6.30 12.98
N LEU A 167 -6.69 6.52 12.38
CA LEU A 167 -6.84 7.28 11.14
C LEU A 167 -6.33 8.72 11.29
N ARG A 168 -6.49 9.34 12.45
CA ARG A 168 -5.95 10.67 12.75
C ARG A 168 -4.42 10.72 12.74
N THR A 169 -3.72 9.58 12.87
CA THR A 169 -2.26 9.52 12.68
C THR A 169 -1.84 9.46 11.22
N MET A 170 -2.77 9.09 10.32
CA MET A 170 -2.48 8.91 8.90
C MET A 170 -2.40 10.23 8.14
N VAL A 171 -2.99 11.31 8.66
CA VAL A 171 -3.14 12.57 7.94
C VAL A 171 -2.65 13.77 8.76
N TYR A 172 -2.18 14.79 8.06
CA TYR A 172 -1.96 16.13 8.61
C TYR A 172 -3.29 16.91 8.66
N ASP A 173 -4.06 16.89 7.55
CA ASP A 173 -5.37 17.51 7.47
C ASP A 173 -6.44 16.62 8.10
N GLN A 174 -6.79 16.94 9.35
CA GLN A 174 -7.75 16.19 10.14
C GLN A 174 -9.19 16.23 9.60
N SER A 175 -9.51 17.17 8.70
CA SER A 175 -10.83 17.28 8.07
C SER A 175 -11.13 16.10 7.11
N LEU A 176 -10.11 15.38 6.67
CA LEU A 176 -10.25 14.18 5.85
C LEU A 176 -10.85 12.99 6.62
N ILE A 177 -10.82 13.03 7.95
CA ILE A 177 -11.40 11.96 8.77
C ILE A 177 -12.86 12.33 9.08
N THR A 178 -13.72 12.00 8.12
CA THR A 178 -15.17 12.24 8.20
C THR A 178 -15.88 11.07 8.90
N GLU A 179 -17.09 11.32 9.41
CA GLU A 179 -17.92 10.26 10.01
C GLU A 179 -18.25 9.16 8.99
N GLU A 180 -18.50 9.54 7.73
CA GLU A 180 -18.77 8.59 6.65
C GLU A 180 -17.58 7.65 6.42
N LEU A 181 -16.36 8.19 6.36
CA LEU A 181 -15.12 7.40 6.27
C LEU A 181 -14.98 6.45 7.46
N LEU A 182 -15.26 6.94 8.67
CA LEU A 182 -15.19 6.13 9.90
C LEU A 182 -16.18 4.98 9.89
N GLU A 183 -17.44 5.24 9.50
CA GLU A 183 -18.49 4.22 9.41
C GLU A 183 -18.10 3.12 8.41
N GLU A 184 -17.74 3.52 7.18
CA GLU A 184 -17.34 2.58 6.11
C GLU A 184 -16.15 1.72 6.55
N ARG A 185 -15.10 2.37 7.05
CA ARG A 185 -13.86 1.68 7.47
C ARG A 185 -14.10 0.78 8.68
N PHE A 186 -14.92 1.21 9.64
CA PHE A 186 -15.22 0.41 10.83
C PHE A 186 -16.05 -0.83 10.47
N ALA A 187 -17.05 -0.70 9.62
CA ALA A 187 -17.86 -1.82 9.16
C ALA A 187 -16.99 -2.90 8.47
N ALA A 188 -16.09 -2.47 7.57
CA ALA A 188 -15.17 -3.38 6.88
C ALA A 188 -14.13 -4.01 7.81
N ALA A 189 -13.60 -3.25 8.77
CA ALA A 189 -12.53 -3.69 9.68
C ALA A 189 -13.01 -4.63 10.77
N SER A 190 -14.24 -4.45 11.27
CA SER A 190 -14.77 -5.21 12.43
C SER A 190 -15.35 -6.58 12.05
N ALA A 191 -15.43 -6.91 10.77
CA ALA A 191 -15.84 -8.24 10.32
C ALA A 191 -14.87 -9.30 10.86
N PRO A 192 -15.36 -10.45 11.39
CA PRO A 192 -14.52 -11.46 12.03
C PRO A 192 -13.38 -11.97 11.15
N GLU A 193 -13.65 -12.18 9.85
CA GLU A 193 -12.64 -12.61 8.88
C GLU A 193 -11.58 -11.53 8.61
N SER A 194 -11.96 -10.25 8.58
CA SER A 194 -11.03 -9.13 8.43
C SER A 194 -10.10 -9.01 9.64
N MET A 195 -10.65 -9.18 10.84
CA MET A 195 -9.89 -9.19 12.09
C MET A 195 -8.92 -10.37 12.14
N ALA A 196 -9.34 -11.55 11.70
CA ALA A 196 -8.48 -12.75 11.65
C ALA A 196 -7.32 -12.57 10.66
N ALA A 197 -7.60 -12.07 9.44
CA ALA A 197 -6.58 -11.80 8.44
C ALA A 197 -5.59 -10.71 8.89
N MET A 198 -6.07 -9.63 9.49
CA MET A 198 -5.22 -8.56 10.03
C MET A 198 -4.30 -9.08 11.16
N LYS A 199 -4.82 -9.98 12.02
CA LYS A 199 -4.00 -10.64 13.05
C LYS A 199 -2.94 -11.53 12.44
N ALA A 200 -3.26 -12.31 11.39
CA ALA A 200 -2.30 -13.16 10.67
C ALA A 200 -1.20 -12.32 10.00
N MET A 201 -1.59 -11.24 9.31
CA MET A 201 -0.65 -10.28 8.75
C MET A 201 0.29 -9.70 9.84
N GLY A 202 -0.26 -9.23 10.95
CA GLY A 202 0.55 -8.67 12.06
C GLY A 202 1.55 -9.68 12.61
N LYS A 203 1.16 -10.97 12.73
CA LYS A 203 2.08 -12.04 13.14
C LYS A 203 3.26 -12.19 12.17
N SER A 204 3.05 -12.08 10.86
CA SER A 204 4.11 -12.24 9.87
C SER A 204 5.22 -11.19 9.98
N PHE A 205 4.95 -10.06 10.63
CA PHE A 205 5.92 -9.01 10.91
C PHE A 205 6.58 -9.10 12.29
N SER A 206 6.19 -10.05 13.12
CA SER A 206 6.68 -10.16 14.50
C SER A 206 7.25 -11.54 14.87
N GLN A 207 6.95 -12.56 14.07
CA GLN A 207 7.46 -13.91 14.31
C GLN A 207 8.92 -14.04 13.82
N PRO A 208 9.82 -14.68 14.58
CA PRO A 208 11.23 -14.81 14.20
C PRO A 208 11.44 -15.39 12.80
N GLU A 209 10.59 -16.35 12.40
CA GLU A 209 10.70 -17.08 11.14
C GLU A 209 10.43 -16.20 9.90
N THR A 210 9.65 -15.13 10.05
CA THR A 210 9.20 -14.28 8.93
C THR A 210 9.67 -12.83 9.06
N PHE A 211 10.14 -12.42 10.25
CA PHE A 211 10.51 -11.04 10.54
C PHE A 211 11.64 -10.53 9.63
N GLU A 212 12.70 -11.30 9.50
CA GLU A 212 13.89 -10.92 8.71
C GLU A 212 13.55 -10.70 7.23
N GLU A 213 12.65 -11.50 6.67
CA GLU A 213 12.19 -11.40 5.28
C GLU A 213 11.37 -10.12 5.05
N GLY A 214 10.71 -9.62 6.09
CA GLY A 214 9.98 -8.34 6.06
C GLY A 214 10.89 -7.10 6.08
N LEU A 215 12.18 -7.23 6.39
CA LEU A 215 13.15 -6.14 6.41
C LEU A 215 13.69 -5.84 5.00
N LEU A 216 12.81 -5.37 4.11
CA LEU A 216 13.11 -5.15 2.69
C LEU A 216 14.25 -4.17 2.44
N TRP A 217 14.51 -3.24 3.37
CA TRP A 217 15.63 -2.32 3.28
C TRP A 217 16.99 -3.03 3.17
N ARG A 218 17.13 -4.24 3.72
CA ARG A 218 18.35 -5.05 3.60
C ARG A 218 18.66 -5.51 2.19
N GLU A 219 17.63 -5.57 1.33
CA GLU A 219 17.74 -5.99 -0.06
C GLU A 219 17.51 -4.86 -1.06
N ALA A 220 17.17 -3.65 -0.59
CA ALA A 220 16.79 -2.51 -1.43
C ALA A 220 17.87 -2.13 -2.45
N TYR A 221 19.15 -2.40 -2.17
CA TYR A 221 20.27 -2.18 -3.09
C TYR A 221 20.21 -3.07 -4.37
N LYS A 222 19.40 -4.12 -4.36
CA LYS A 222 19.19 -5.02 -5.51
C LYS A 222 18.16 -4.48 -6.50
N LEU A 223 17.35 -3.48 -6.11
CA LEU A 223 16.33 -2.91 -6.99
C LEU A 223 16.97 -2.29 -8.23
N ARG A 224 16.48 -2.68 -9.41
CA ARG A 224 16.97 -2.22 -10.71
C ARG A 224 16.09 -1.14 -11.32
N GLN A 225 14.84 -1.05 -10.87
CA GLN A 225 13.83 -0.12 -11.33
C GLN A 225 14.19 1.32 -10.95
N ARG A 226 13.67 2.29 -11.70
CA ARG A 226 13.62 3.68 -11.24
C ARG A 226 12.57 3.75 -10.13
N VAL A 227 12.89 4.41 -9.03
CA VAL A 227 12.03 4.51 -7.85
C VAL A 227 11.80 5.97 -7.50
N LEU A 228 10.54 6.36 -7.36
CA LEU A 228 10.13 7.61 -6.75
C LEU A 228 9.62 7.31 -5.34
N LEU A 229 10.37 7.75 -4.34
CA LEU A 229 9.94 7.76 -2.96
C LEU A 229 9.14 9.04 -2.70
N ILE A 230 7.95 8.91 -2.16
CA ILE A 230 7.10 10.04 -1.75
C ILE A 230 6.84 9.95 -0.25
N TRP A 231 7.01 11.08 0.45
CA TRP A 231 6.82 11.11 1.89
C TRP A 231 6.12 12.38 2.35
N GLY A 232 5.21 12.23 3.30
CA GLY A 232 4.73 13.35 4.10
C GLY A 232 5.75 13.70 5.19
N ARG A 233 6.08 14.98 5.35
CA ARG A 233 7.00 15.42 6.42
C ARG A 233 6.44 15.11 7.80
N GLU A 234 5.13 15.13 7.95
CA GLU A 234 4.40 14.88 9.20
C GLU A 234 3.86 13.45 9.30
N ASP A 235 4.44 12.50 8.57
CA ASP A 235 4.07 11.08 8.66
C ASP A 235 4.40 10.53 10.05
N ARG A 236 3.35 10.09 10.77
CA ARG A 236 3.42 9.52 12.12
C ARG A 236 3.34 7.99 12.14
N VAL A 237 3.21 7.39 10.96
CA VAL A 237 3.18 5.93 10.77
C VAL A 237 4.57 5.42 10.37
N ASN A 238 5.08 5.91 9.25
CA ASN A 238 6.43 5.66 8.77
C ASN A 238 7.17 7.02 8.67
N PRO A 239 7.86 7.45 9.73
CA PRO A 239 8.50 8.77 9.79
C PRO A 239 9.49 9.03 8.67
N LEU A 240 9.63 10.30 8.28
CA LEU A 240 10.46 10.76 7.16
C LEU A 240 11.94 10.37 7.29
N ASP A 241 12.46 10.23 8.49
CA ASP A 241 13.86 9.84 8.73
C ASP A 241 14.20 8.49 8.08
N GLY A 242 13.22 7.55 8.01
CA GLY A 242 13.37 6.29 7.28
C GLY A 242 13.53 6.44 5.78
N ALA A 243 12.99 7.50 5.18
CA ALA A 243 13.11 7.76 3.75
C ALA A 243 14.57 7.95 3.29
N LEU A 244 15.40 8.55 4.14
CA LEU A 244 16.80 8.80 3.82
C LEU A 244 17.60 7.50 3.72
N VAL A 245 17.25 6.50 4.51
CA VAL A 245 17.86 5.16 4.43
C VAL A 245 17.50 4.50 3.09
N ALA A 246 16.21 4.48 2.74
CA ALA A 246 15.74 3.94 1.47
C ALA A 246 16.39 4.66 0.27
N LEU A 247 16.44 6.00 0.30
CA LEU A 247 17.07 6.82 -0.75
C LEU A 247 18.56 6.48 -0.95
N LYS A 248 19.28 6.19 0.13
CA LYS A 248 20.71 5.85 0.07
C LYS A 248 20.97 4.44 -0.43
N LEU A 249 20.07 3.51 -0.15
CA LEU A 249 20.21 2.11 -0.51
C LEU A 249 19.75 1.79 -1.93
N ILE A 250 18.69 2.44 -2.41
CA ILE A 250 18.13 2.16 -3.74
C ILE A 250 18.92 2.92 -4.81
N PRO A 251 19.60 2.21 -5.75
CA PRO A 251 20.54 2.85 -6.68
C PRO A 251 19.94 3.92 -7.60
N ARG A 252 18.65 3.80 -7.94
CA ARG A 252 17.95 4.69 -8.89
C ARG A 252 16.75 5.37 -8.25
N ALA A 253 16.85 5.71 -6.96
CA ALA A 253 15.80 6.39 -6.23
C ALA A 253 15.87 7.91 -6.36
N GLN A 254 14.69 8.52 -6.34
CA GLN A 254 14.46 9.94 -6.11
C GLN A 254 13.53 10.07 -4.90
N LEU A 255 13.66 11.13 -4.13
CA LEU A 255 12.79 11.41 -2.98
C LEU A 255 12.09 12.74 -3.16
N HIS A 256 10.77 12.74 -3.03
CA HIS A 256 9.95 13.93 -2.91
C HIS A 256 9.28 13.98 -1.53
N VAL A 257 9.38 15.13 -0.86
CA VAL A 257 8.81 15.32 0.48
C VAL A 257 7.77 16.44 0.45
N PHE A 258 6.55 16.12 0.81
CA PHE A 258 5.48 17.10 0.97
C PHE A 258 5.44 17.64 2.41
N GLY A 259 5.53 18.94 2.58
CA GLY A 259 5.21 19.59 3.86
C GLY A 259 3.70 19.66 4.09
N ARG A 260 3.26 19.69 5.35
CA ARG A 260 1.84 19.68 5.75
C ARG A 260 1.12 18.49 5.12
N CYS A 261 1.70 17.30 5.30
CA CYS A 261 1.25 16.05 4.72
C CYS A 261 1.65 14.91 5.64
N GLY A 262 0.72 14.02 5.94
CA GLY A 262 0.93 12.79 6.67
C GLY A 262 1.25 11.59 5.77
N HIS A 263 0.71 10.44 6.14
CA HIS A 263 0.98 9.16 5.48
C HIS A 263 0.22 8.95 4.16
N TRP A 264 -0.87 9.71 3.94
CA TRP A 264 -1.73 9.61 2.75
C TRP A 264 -1.46 10.74 1.75
N ALA A 265 -0.23 10.82 1.23
CA ALA A 265 0.16 11.86 0.28
C ALA A 265 -0.74 11.91 -0.96
N GLN A 266 -1.23 10.77 -1.45
CA GLN A 266 -2.14 10.66 -2.60
C GLN A 266 -3.51 11.30 -2.38
N LEU A 267 -3.92 11.49 -1.12
CA LEU A 267 -5.17 12.16 -0.75
C LEU A 267 -4.94 13.62 -0.35
N GLU A 268 -3.94 13.87 0.52
CA GLU A 268 -3.66 15.19 1.08
C GLU A 268 -3.04 16.15 0.06
N LYS A 269 -2.31 15.63 -0.91
CA LYS A 269 -1.60 16.38 -1.96
C LYS A 269 -2.02 15.93 -3.36
N PHE A 270 -3.32 15.73 -3.53
CA PHE A 270 -3.90 15.05 -4.68
C PHE A 270 -3.37 15.55 -6.03
N GLU A 271 -3.42 16.85 -6.28
CA GLU A 271 -3.02 17.43 -7.58
C GLU A 271 -1.50 17.31 -7.79
N GLU A 272 -0.71 17.73 -6.80
CA GLU A 272 0.75 17.70 -6.87
C GLU A 272 1.26 16.25 -6.92
N PHE A 273 0.64 15.35 -6.14
CA PHE A 273 0.96 13.92 -6.16
C PHE A 273 0.73 13.32 -7.54
N ASN A 274 -0.45 13.55 -8.13
CA ASN A 274 -0.77 13.01 -9.45
C ASN A 274 0.17 13.56 -10.52
N SER A 275 0.46 14.86 -10.52
CA SER A 275 1.38 15.50 -11.48
C SER A 275 2.78 14.88 -11.41
N ILE A 276 3.40 14.88 -10.23
CA ILE A 276 4.77 14.35 -10.03
C ILE A 276 4.84 12.86 -10.39
N THR A 277 3.80 12.11 -10.03
CA THR A 277 3.76 10.67 -10.29
C THR A 277 3.62 10.38 -11.80
N ARG A 278 2.73 11.09 -12.50
CA ARG A 278 2.58 10.97 -13.96
C ARG A 278 3.89 11.31 -14.68
N ASP A 279 4.49 12.45 -14.37
CA ASP A 279 5.76 12.86 -14.97
C ASP A 279 6.85 11.80 -14.76
N PHE A 280 6.92 11.23 -13.56
CA PHE A 280 7.86 10.17 -13.27
C PHE A 280 7.55 8.88 -14.03
N LEU A 281 6.29 8.51 -14.22
CA LEU A 281 5.91 7.26 -14.89
C LEU A 281 6.06 7.33 -16.42
N VAL A 282 5.92 8.50 -17.04
CA VAL A 282 6.06 8.70 -18.50
C VAL A 282 7.52 8.96 -18.89
N GLY A 283 8.23 9.82 -18.17
CA GLY A 283 9.62 10.26 -18.47
C GLY A 283 10.68 9.30 -18.05
#